data_1d2154dd70645af74ab170093ece6e2c
#
_entry.id   1d2154dd70645af74ab170093ece6e2c
#
_cell.length_a   1.000
_cell.length_b   1.000
_cell.length_c   1.000
_cell.angle_alpha   90.00
_cell.angle_beta   90.00
_cell.angle_gamma   90.00
#
_symmetry.space_group_name_H-M   'P 1'
#
loop_
_entity.id
_entity.type
_entity.pdbx_description
1 polymer ?
#
loop_
_entity_poly.entity_id
_entity_poly.type
_entity_poly.pdbx_seq_one_letter_code
_entity_poly.pdbx_strand_id
1 'polypeptide(L)'
;MPSPSSPFGHNPAHPASAGGRIAFVQACWHRDIVDAGRDAFAAAMAERGHPADAIDRIEVPGAFEIPLRAKLLAATGRYVAIVAGALVVDGGIYRHDFVASTVVDALMRVQLETCVPVFSMLLTPHHFHEHGTHREFFLAHMRTKGREAADAVLGTLEGHRLLVAAPRVAA
;
A
#
# COMPACT_ATOMS: atom_id res chain seq x y z
N MET A 1 5.19 16.73 -42.59
CA MET A 1 4.78 17.20 -41.27
C MET A 1 4.55 15.98 -40.40
N PRO A 2 5.40 15.65 -39.44
CA PRO A 2 5.12 14.57 -38.49
C PRO A 2 4.06 15.04 -37.49
N SER A 3 3.02 14.21 -37.28
CA SER A 3 1.95 14.43 -36.29
C SER A 3 2.53 14.47 -34.89
N PRO A 4 2.02 15.32 -33.99
CA PRO A 4 2.49 15.36 -32.61
C PRO A 4 2.11 14.05 -31.92
N SER A 5 3.11 13.33 -31.40
CA SER A 5 2.93 12.18 -30.53
C SER A 5 2.17 12.61 -29.28
N SER A 6 1.04 11.94 -29.02
CA SER A 6 0.20 12.13 -27.85
C SER A 6 1.03 11.97 -26.58
N PRO A 7 0.99 12.90 -25.60
CA PRO A 7 1.71 12.78 -24.34
C PRO A 7 1.16 11.68 -23.39
N PHE A 8 0.10 10.96 -23.81
CA PHE A 8 -0.51 9.86 -23.06
C PHE A 8 -0.25 8.48 -23.67
N GLY A 9 0.80 8.35 -24.47
CA GLY A 9 1.15 7.15 -25.25
C GLY A 9 1.82 6.01 -24.49
N HIS A 10 1.66 5.87 -23.17
CA HIS A 10 1.89 4.63 -22.45
C HIS A 10 0.58 4.25 -21.78
N ASN A 11 -0.17 3.37 -22.44
CA ASN A 11 -1.15 2.54 -21.76
C ASN A 11 -0.33 1.49 -20.97
N PRO A 12 -0.06 1.65 -19.67
CA PRO A 12 0.55 0.58 -18.91
C PRO A 12 -0.44 -0.57 -18.99
N ALA A 13 0.00 -1.71 -19.49
CA ALA A 13 -0.77 -2.93 -19.45
C ALA A 13 -1.28 -3.08 -18.02
N HIS A 14 -2.59 -2.97 -17.84
CA HIS A 14 -3.22 -3.00 -16.52
C HIS A 14 -2.82 -4.34 -15.90
N PRO A 15 -2.17 -4.39 -14.73
CA PRO A 15 -1.70 -5.63 -14.11
C PRO A 15 -2.85 -6.46 -13.52
N ALA A 16 -4.02 -6.41 -14.13
CA ALA A 16 -5.20 -7.19 -13.74
C ALA A 16 -5.11 -8.66 -14.19
N SER A 17 -3.91 -9.26 -14.24
CA SER A 17 -3.80 -10.71 -14.40
C SER A 17 -4.01 -11.39 -13.05
N ALA A 18 -4.95 -12.33 -13.01
CA ALA A 18 -5.07 -13.29 -11.92
C ALA A 18 -3.70 -13.97 -11.71
N GLY A 19 -2.99 -13.61 -10.62
CA GLY A 19 -1.64 -14.10 -10.33
C GLY A 19 -0.55 -13.04 -10.16
N GLY A 20 -0.87 -11.75 -10.25
CA GLY A 20 0.09 -10.68 -9.99
C GLY A 20 0.52 -10.64 -8.51
N ARG A 21 1.78 -10.26 -8.25
CA ARG A 21 2.32 -10.17 -6.89
C ARG A 21 1.81 -8.92 -6.18
N ILE A 22 1.79 -8.95 -4.86
CA ILE A 22 1.51 -7.81 -4.00
C ILE A 22 2.81 -7.40 -3.32
N ALA A 23 3.13 -6.11 -3.33
CA ALA A 23 4.25 -5.58 -2.56
C ALA A 23 3.75 -5.06 -1.22
N PHE A 24 4.30 -5.55 -0.11
CA PHE A 24 4.11 -4.97 1.21
C PHE A 24 5.36 -4.17 1.58
N VAL A 25 5.27 -2.84 1.48
CA VAL A 25 6.36 -1.90 1.76
C VAL A 25 6.20 -1.38 3.18
N GLN A 26 7.15 -1.69 4.06
CA GLN A 26 7.05 -1.30 5.47
C GLN A 26 8.24 -0.46 5.95
N ALA A 27 7.95 0.53 6.79
CA ALA A 27 8.94 1.26 7.56
C ALA A 27 9.48 0.42 8.73
N CYS A 28 10.76 0.64 9.08
CA CYS A 28 11.43 -0.11 10.14
C CYS A 28 11.24 0.48 11.55
N TRP A 29 10.69 1.68 11.69
CA TRP A 29 10.39 2.28 12.98
C TRP A 29 9.16 1.62 13.60
N HIS A 30 9.20 1.36 14.92
CA HIS A 30 8.18 0.58 15.62
C HIS A 30 7.86 -0.75 14.91
N ARG A 31 8.93 -1.43 14.49
CA ARG A 31 8.90 -2.61 13.63
C ARG A 31 7.92 -3.67 14.12
N ASP A 32 7.89 -3.96 15.41
CA ASP A 32 7.04 -4.98 16.00
C ASP A 32 5.54 -4.69 15.84
N ILE A 33 5.14 -3.40 15.91
CA ILE A 33 3.77 -2.98 15.65
C ILE A 33 3.44 -3.12 14.16
N VAL A 34 4.34 -2.67 13.28
CA VAL A 34 4.14 -2.78 11.82
C VAL A 34 4.15 -4.24 11.38
N ASP A 35 5.05 -5.06 11.92
CA ASP A 35 5.12 -6.50 11.64
C ASP A 35 3.81 -7.20 12.04
N ALA A 36 3.20 -6.86 13.17
CA ALA A 36 1.91 -7.42 13.58
C ALA A 36 0.80 -7.16 12.56
N GLY A 37 0.80 -6.00 11.93
CA GLY A 37 -0.12 -5.66 10.84
C GLY A 37 0.16 -6.42 9.56
N ARG A 38 1.43 -6.48 9.16
CA ARG A 38 1.86 -7.26 7.99
C ARG A 38 1.49 -8.74 8.13
N ASP A 39 1.76 -9.33 9.28
CA ASP A 39 1.49 -10.75 9.51
C ASP A 39 -0.02 -11.03 9.49
N ALA A 40 -0.83 -10.11 10.07
CA ALA A 40 -2.28 -10.19 9.99
C ALA A 40 -2.81 -10.01 8.56
N PHE A 41 -2.20 -9.13 7.78
CA PHE A 41 -2.49 -8.97 6.35
C PHE A 41 -2.21 -10.27 5.58
N ALA A 42 -1.00 -10.82 5.72
CA ALA A 42 -0.60 -12.05 5.03
C ALA A 42 -1.50 -13.24 5.42
N ALA A 43 -1.84 -13.38 6.70
CA ALA A 43 -2.76 -14.43 7.17
C ALA A 43 -4.15 -14.27 6.53
N ALA A 44 -4.70 -13.05 6.54
CA ALA A 44 -6.00 -12.78 5.95
C ALA A 44 -6.03 -12.99 4.43
N MET A 45 -4.95 -12.70 3.72
CA MET A 45 -4.79 -13.00 2.29
C MET A 45 -4.75 -14.51 2.05
N ALA A 46 -4.00 -15.26 2.87
CA ALA A 46 -3.92 -16.72 2.77
C ALA A 46 -5.28 -17.41 3.01
N GLU A 47 -6.04 -16.95 4.00
CA GLU A 47 -7.42 -17.44 4.28
C GLU A 47 -8.36 -17.26 3.09
N ARG A 48 -8.08 -16.30 2.20
CA ARG A 48 -8.85 -15.98 0.98
C ARG A 48 -8.24 -16.56 -0.30
N GLY A 49 -7.27 -17.47 -0.16
CA GLY A 49 -6.67 -18.20 -1.28
C GLY A 49 -5.52 -17.48 -1.99
N HIS A 50 -4.99 -16.39 -1.42
CA HIS A 50 -3.80 -15.72 -1.93
C HIS A 50 -2.58 -16.18 -1.14
N PRO A 51 -1.67 -16.99 -1.71
CA PRO A 51 -0.58 -17.60 -0.98
C PRO A 51 0.45 -16.57 -0.52
N ALA A 52 1.11 -16.84 0.61
CA ALA A 52 2.08 -15.92 1.21
C ALA A 52 3.28 -15.62 0.30
N ASP A 53 3.65 -16.55 -0.58
CA ASP A 53 4.73 -16.38 -1.57
C ASP A 53 4.37 -15.42 -2.72
N ALA A 54 3.08 -15.05 -2.86
CA ALA A 54 2.63 -14.00 -3.77
C ALA A 54 2.77 -12.59 -3.16
N ILE A 55 3.21 -12.47 -1.90
CA ILE A 55 3.39 -11.19 -1.22
C ILE A 55 4.88 -10.96 -0.98
N ASP A 56 5.45 -9.95 -1.65
CA ASP A 56 6.83 -9.52 -1.43
C ASP A 56 6.91 -8.54 -0.27
N ARG A 57 7.70 -8.89 0.73
CA ARG A 57 8.03 -8.01 1.84
C ARG A 57 9.21 -7.13 1.48
N ILE A 58 9.01 -5.81 1.54
CA ILE A 58 10.03 -4.81 1.23
C ILE A 58 10.16 -3.85 2.40
N GLU A 59 11.36 -3.75 2.96
CA GLU A 59 11.64 -2.85 4.07
C GLU A 59 12.28 -1.56 3.57
N VAL A 60 11.91 -0.45 4.23
CA VAL A 60 12.51 0.88 4.04
C VAL A 60 12.83 1.49 5.41
N PRO A 61 13.79 2.42 5.52
CA PRO A 61 14.20 2.99 6.80
C PRO A 61 13.04 3.62 7.57
N GLY A 62 12.25 4.45 6.92
CA GLY A 62 11.13 5.16 7.53
C GLY A 62 9.93 5.32 6.60
N ALA A 63 8.88 5.96 7.09
CA ALA A 63 7.67 6.21 6.30
C ALA A 63 7.95 7.11 5.09
N PHE A 64 8.91 8.04 5.21
CA PHE A 64 9.25 9.01 4.17
C PHE A 64 9.80 8.35 2.89
N GLU A 65 10.43 7.18 3.00
CA GLU A 65 10.99 6.43 1.87
C GLU A 65 9.97 5.56 1.15
N ILE A 66 8.77 5.35 1.73
CA ILE A 66 7.75 4.47 1.16
C ILE A 66 7.25 4.95 -0.21
N PRO A 67 6.91 6.25 -0.43
CA PRO A 67 6.31 6.66 -1.70
C PRO A 67 7.22 6.44 -2.91
N LEU A 68 8.50 6.79 -2.81
CA LEU A 68 9.44 6.54 -3.91
C LEU A 68 9.61 5.04 -4.16
N ARG A 69 9.73 4.24 -3.09
CA ARG A 69 9.82 2.78 -3.21
C ARG A 69 8.57 2.21 -3.90
N ALA A 70 7.38 2.65 -3.51
CA ALA A 70 6.12 2.25 -4.12
C ALA A 70 6.08 2.60 -5.62
N LYS A 71 6.48 3.82 -5.99
CA LYS A 71 6.54 4.24 -7.40
C LYS A 71 7.48 3.37 -8.23
N LEU A 72 8.67 3.08 -7.70
CA LEU A 72 9.64 2.22 -8.40
C LEU A 72 9.12 0.79 -8.55
N LEU A 73 8.45 0.23 -7.54
CA LEU A 73 7.84 -1.10 -7.60
C LEU A 73 6.69 -1.14 -8.62
N ALA A 74 5.81 -0.14 -8.63
CA ALA A 74 4.74 -0.02 -9.62
C ALA A 74 5.30 -0.01 -11.05
N ALA A 75 6.38 0.73 -11.28
CA ALA A 75 7.04 0.82 -12.58
C ALA A 75 7.62 -0.51 -13.10
N THR A 76 7.83 -1.50 -12.22
CA THR A 76 8.32 -2.84 -12.64
C THR A 76 7.29 -3.66 -13.39
N GLY A 77 6.00 -3.33 -13.30
CA GLY A 77 4.91 -4.12 -13.87
C GLY A 77 4.66 -5.48 -13.19
N ARG A 78 5.36 -5.81 -12.11
CA ARG A 78 5.25 -7.09 -11.41
C ARG A 78 4.13 -7.12 -10.38
N TYR A 79 3.71 -5.95 -9.89
CA TYR A 79 2.80 -5.82 -8.76
C TYR A 79 1.43 -5.32 -9.21
N VAL A 80 0.39 -6.02 -8.78
CA VAL A 80 -1.01 -5.65 -9.00
C VAL A 80 -1.55 -4.74 -7.91
N ALA A 81 -0.88 -4.70 -6.75
CA ALA A 81 -1.20 -3.87 -5.61
C ALA A 81 0.04 -3.61 -4.76
N ILE A 82 0.06 -2.48 -4.06
CA ILE A 82 1.10 -2.12 -3.09
C ILE A 82 0.43 -1.76 -1.76
N VAL A 83 0.90 -2.34 -0.67
CA VAL A 83 0.47 -1.99 0.70
C VAL A 83 1.61 -1.23 1.38
N ALA A 84 1.31 -0.07 1.92
CA ALA A 84 2.27 0.81 2.62
C ALA A 84 2.02 0.74 4.12
N GLY A 85 2.94 0.16 4.88
CA GLY A 85 2.83 -0.04 6.32
C GLY A 85 3.81 0.82 7.12
N ALA A 86 3.32 1.64 8.05
CA ALA A 86 4.13 2.42 8.98
C ALA A 86 3.34 2.83 10.22
N LEU A 87 4.06 3.16 11.29
CA LEU A 87 3.52 3.90 12.43
C LEU A 87 4.28 5.23 12.52
N VAL A 88 3.60 6.33 12.27
CA VAL A 88 4.16 7.69 12.31
C VAL A 88 3.67 8.38 13.57
N VAL A 89 4.59 8.62 14.50
CA VAL A 89 4.27 9.12 15.85
C VAL A 89 5.01 10.40 16.19
N ASP A 90 4.49 11.15 17.14
CA ASP A 90 5.16 12.30 17.72
C ASP A 90 6.35 11.83 18.56
N GLY A 91 7.56 12.16 18.10
CA GLY A 91 8.82 11.89 18.83
C GLY A 91 9.29 13.06 19.66
N GLY A 92 8.49 14.11 19.84
CA GLY A 92 8.83 15.30 20.64
C GLY A 92 9.81 16.27 19.96
N ILE A 93 10.38 15.92 18.82
CA ILE A 93 11.37 16.76 18.11
C ILE A 93 10.82 17.23 16.75
N TYR A 94 10.18 16.32 16.01
CA TYR A 94 9.65 16.60 14.68
C TYR A 94 8.13 16.63 14.67
N ARG A 95 7.56 17.47 13.86
CA ARG A 95 6.11 17.48 13.60
C ARG A 95 5.74 16.29 12.73
N HIS A 96 5.33 15.21 13.36
CA HIS A 96 4.95 13.96 12.70
C HIS A 96 3.76 14.14 11.74
N ASP A 97 2.88 15.11 11.98
CA ASP A 97 1.75 15.47 11.13
C ASP A 97 2.19 15.90 9.71
N PHE A 98 3.32 16.64 9.57
CA PHE A 98 3.87 16.97 8.26
C PHE A 98 4.38 15.75 7.51
N VAL A 99 5.05 14.84 8.21
CA VAL A 99 5.53 13.60 7.59
C VAL A 99 4.36 12.75 7.16
N ALA A 100 3.37 12.55 8.05
CA ALA A 100 2.18 11.75 7.77
C ALA A 100 1.42 12.31 6.55
N SER A 101 1.10 13.59 6.54
CA SER A 101 0.38 14.25 5.44
C SER A 101 1.15 14.11 4.13
N THR A 102 2.46 14.46 4.13
CA THR A 102 3.29 14.39 2.92
C THR A 102 3.39 12.97 2.36
N VAL A 103 3.53 11.96 3.22
CA VAL A 103 3.61 10.56 2.78
C VAL A 103 2.28 10.09 2.20
N VAL A 104 1.16 10.36 2.87
CA VAL A 104 -0.17 9.96 2.40
C VAL A 104 -0.48 10.63 1.05
N ASP A 105 -0.22 11.93 0.91
CA ASP A 105 -0.41 12.67 -0.36
C ASP A 105 0.46 12.10 -1.48
N ALA A 106 1.71 11.74 -1.17
CA ALA A 106 2.61 11.16 -2.15
C ALA A 106 2.16 9.75 -2.58
N LEU A 107 1.64 8.91 -1.66
CA LEU A 107 1.07 7.60 -2.00
C LEU A 107 -0.16 7.72 -2.91
N MET A 108 -1.03 8.70 -2.65
CA MET A 108 -2.17 9.00 -3.51
C MET A 108 -1.71 9.37 -4.92
N ARG A 109 -0.68 10.22 -5.06
CA ARG A 109 -0.12 10.56 -6.37
C ARG A 109 0.47 9.34 -7.07
N VAL A 110 1.22 8.49 -6.35
CA VAL A 110 1.80 7.27 -6.93
C VAL A 110 0.72 6.39 -7.56
N GLN A 111 -0.37 6.09 -6.86
CA GLN A 111 -1.42 5.24 -7.43
C GLN A 111 -2.13 5.88 -8.62
N LEU A 112 -2.38 7.20 -8.61
CA LEU A 112 -3.02 7.89 -9.72
C LEU A 112 -2.10 7.98 -10.96
N GLU A 113 -0.79 8.18 -10.77
CA GLU A 113 0.19 8.26 -11.84
C GLU A 113 0.51 6.89 -12.46
N THR A 114 0.50 5.83 -11.64
CA THR A 114 0.94 4.49 -12.06
C THR A 114 -0.22 3.56 -12.40
N CYS A 115 -1.44 3.91 -12.01
CA CYS A 115 -2.63 3.04 -12.08
C CYS A 115 -2.46 1.71 -11.31
N VAL A 116 -1.47 1.60 -10.43
CA VAL A 116 -1.31 0.51 -9.48
C VAL A 116 -1.89 0.95 -8.14
N PRO A 117 -2.92 0.27 -7.62
CA PRO A 117 -3.52 0.66 -6.35
C PRO A 117 -2.53 0.58 -5.19
N VAL A 118 -2.53 1.61 -4.35
CA VAL A 118 -1.69 1.71 -3.16
C VAL A 118 -2.59 1.80 -1.93
N PHE A 119 -2.46 0.84 -1.02
CA PHE A 119 -3.24 0.75 0.21
C PHE A 119 -2.45 1.27 1.39
N SER A 120 -3.01 2.22 2.11
CA SER A 120 -2.35 2.83 3.27
C SER A 120 -2.68 2.07 4.55
N MET A 121 -1.67 1.46 5.14
CA MET A 121 -1.63 1.00 6.53
C MET A 121 -0.74 1.92 7.38
N LEU A 122 -0.66 3.20 7.03
CA LEU A 122 0.03 4.20 7.84
C LEU A 122 -0.86 4.59 9.01
N LEU A 123 -0.49 4.17 10.22
CA LEU A 123 -1.12 4.69 11.44
C LEU A 123 -0.46 6.00 11.84
N THR A 124 -1.28 7.01 12.05
CA THR A 124 -0.86 8.37 12.39
C THR A 124 -1.61 8.83 13.65
N PRO A 125 -1.33 8.22 14.82
CA PRO A 125 -2.06 8.53 16.04
C PRO A 125 -1.82 9.98 16.48
N HIS A 126 -2.84 10.62 17.07
CA HIS A 126 -2.70 11.95 17.64
C HIS A 126 -1.71 11.96 18.80
N HIS A 127 -1.72 10.90 19.61
CA HIS A 127 -0.82 10.70 20.74
C HIS A 127 -0.34 9.26 20.78
N PHE A 128 0.93 9.07 21.00
CA PHE A 128 1.54 7.75 21.16
C PHE A 128 2.52 7.78 22.34
N HIS A 129 2.42 6.77 23.20
CA HIS A 129 3.37 6.53 24.28
C HIS A 129 3.88 5.09 24.20
N GLU A 130 5.20 4.91 24.32
CA GLU A 130 5.85 3.62 24.14
C GLU A 130 5.61 2.62 25.29
N HIS A 131 4.84 2.99 26.33
CA HIS A 131 4.70 2.20 27.55
C HIS A 131 3.32 1.57 27.72
N GLY A 132 3.32 0.30 28.18
CA GLY A 132 2.16 -0.39 28.74
C GLY A 132 0.99 -0.59 27.77
N THR A 133 -0.20 -0.37 28.28
CA THR A 133 -1.49 -0.60 27.59
C THR A 133 -1.65 0.16 26.28
N HIS A 134 -0.98 1.30 26.14
CA HIS A 134 -1.05 2.12 24.91
C HIS A 134 -0.36 1.42 23.74
N ARG A 135 0.82 0.83 23.98
CA ARG A 135 1.53 0.05 22.96
C ARG A 135 0.77 -1.21 22.58
N GLU A 136 0.18 -1.91 23.55
CA GLU A 136 -0.67 -3.10 23.30
C GLU A 136 -1.89 -2.75 22.46
N PHE A 137 -2.51 -1.58 22.70
CA PHE A 137 -3.61 -1.09 21.88
C PHE A 137 -3.19 -0.97 20.41
N PHE A 138 -2.03 -0.33 20.12
CA PHE A 138 -1.58 -0.16 18.73
C PHE A 138 -1.14 -1.47 18.08
N LEU A 139 -0.59 -2.42 18.83
CA LEU A 139 -0.36 -3.79 18.34
C LEU A 139 -1.65 -4.47 17.90
N ALA A 140 -2.69 -4.42 18.73
CA ALA A 140 -3.98 -5.01 18.41
C ALA A 140 -4.66 -4.29 17.24
N HIS A 141 -4.62 -2.95 17.24
CA HIS A 141 -5.21 -2.13 16.19
C HIS A 141 -4.51 -2.34 14.84
N MET A 142 -3.18 -2.44 14.82
CA MET A 142 -2.43 -2.71 13.60
C MET A 142 -2.77 -4.07 12.99
N ARG A 143 -3.02 -5.11 13.81
CA ARG A 143 -3.55 -6.40 13.33
C ARG A 143 -4.92 -6.25 12.67
N THR A 144 -5.80 -5.43 13.26
CA THR A 144 -7.10 -5.12 12.64
C THR A 144 -6.91 -4.44 11.30
N LYS A 145 -6.03 -3.45 11.23
CA LYS A 145 -5.69 -2.75 9.98
C LYS A 145 -5.08 -3.66 8.93
N GLY A 146 -4.31 -4.67 9.32
CA GLY A 146 -3.80 -5.69 8.40
C GLY A 146 -4.94 -6.46 7.72
N ARG A 147 -5.94 -6.89 8.48
CA ARG A 147 -7.13 -7.58 7.91
C ARG A 147 -7.96 -6.66 7.02
N GLU A 148 -8.21 -5.42 7.46
CA GLU A 148 -8.92 -4.41 6.66
C GLU A 148 -8.21 -4.11 5.35
N ALA A 149 -6.88 -4.04 5.36
CA ALA A 149 -6.08 -3.84 4.16
C ALA A 149 -6.19 -5.02 3.19
N ALA A 150 -6.25 -6.26 3.70
CA ALA A 150 -6.48 -7.45 2.87
C ALA A 150 -7.85 -7.39 2.18
N ASP A 151 -8.91 -7.04 2.91
CA ASP A 151 -10.25 -6.88 2.35
C ASP A 151 -10.28 -5.78 1.29
N ALA A 152 -9.63 -4.63 1.55
CA ALA A 152 -9.54 -3.53 0.60
C ALA A 152 -8.78 -3.91 -0.67
N VAL A 153 -7.65 -4.63 -0.55
CA VAL A 153 -6.88 -5.13 -1.70
C VAL A 153 -7.76 -6.03 -2.56
N LEU A 154 -8.39 -7.03 -1.98
CA LEU A 154 -9.19 -8.00 -2.72
C LEU A 154 -10.41 -7.38 -3.39
N GLY A 155 -11.14 -6.52 -2.66
CA GLY A 155 -12.29 -5.81 -3.20
C GLY A 155 -11.91 -4.90 -4.36
N THR A 156 -10.76 -4.20 -4.26
CA THR A 156 -10.29 -3.31 -5.32
C THR A 156 -9.84 -4.09 -6.55
N LEU A 157 -9.07 -5.17 -6.38
CA LEU A 157 -8.62 -6.00 -7.51
C LEU A 157 -9.78 -6.64 -8.24
N GLU A 158 -10.80 -7.12 -7.51
CA GLU A 158 -12.01 -7.66 -8.13
C GLU A 158 -12.79 -6.56 -8.88
N GLY A 159 -12.95 -5.37 -8.31
CA GLY A 159 -13.55 -4.24 -8.98
C GLY A 159 -12.83 -3.88 -10.28
N HIS A 160 -11.50 -3.85 -10.28
CA HIS A 160 -10.70 -3.59 -11.48
C HIS A 160 -10.87 -4.70 -12.53
N ARG A 161 -10.91 -5.96 -12.09
CA ARG A 161 -11.16 -7.10 -13.01
C ARG A 161 -12.50 -6.96 -13.73
N LEU A 162 -13.54 -6.56 -13.00
CA LEU A 162 -14.88 -6.35 -13.57
C LEU A 162 -14.90 -5.17 -14.56
N LEU A 163 -14.19 -4.07 -14.25
CA LEU A 163 -14.08 -2.93 -15.18
C LEU A 163 -13.44 -3.33 -16.52
N VAL A 164 -12.39 -4.17 -16.48
CA VAL A 164 -11.70 -4.62 -17.70
C VAL A 164 -12.54 -5.63 -18.48
N ALA A 165 -13.33 -6.46 -17.79
CA ALA A 165 -14.22 -7.45 -18.40
C ALA A 165 -15.51 -6.84 -19.00
N ALA A 166 -15.89 -5.62 -18.62
CA ALA A 166 -17.09 -4.97 -19.11
C ALA A 166 -16.99 -4.69 -20.63
N PRO A 167 -18.01 -5.00 -21.43
CA PRO A 167 -18.01 -4.68 -22.85
C PRO A 167 -17.91 -3.15 -23.05
N ARG A 168 -17.05 -2.72 -23.99
CA ARG A 168 -16.98 -1.30 -24.36
C ARG A 168 -18.33 -0.89 -24.94
N VAL A 169 -18.97 0.09 -24.34
CA VAL A 169 -20.14 0.73 -24.95
C VAL A 169 -19.66 1.42 -26.22
N ALA A 170 -20.15 0.94 -27.38
CA ALA A 170 -19.86 1.60 -28.65
C ALA A 170 -20.42 3.04 -28.59
N ALA A 171 -19.56 4.02 -28.85
CA ALA A 171 -19.94 5.42 -28.96
C ALA A 171 -20.63 5.69 -30.29
#